data_e19d32174a1d041c6d32854200cd6bba
#
_entry.id   e19d32174a1d041c6d32854200cd6bba
#
_cell.length_a   1.000
_cell.length_b   1.000
_cell.length_c   1.000
_cell.angle_alpha   90.00
_cell.angle_beta   90.00
_cell.angle_gamma   90.00
#
_symmetry.space_group_name_H-M   'P 1'
#
loop_
_entity.id
_entity.type
_entity.pdbx_description
1 polymer ?
#
loop_
_entity_poly.entity_id
_entity_poly.type
_entity_poly.pdbx_seq_one_letter_code
_entity_poly.pdbx_strand_id
1 'polypeptide(L)'
;MKNFLPTEYKKNEKLKINHSYLVEQFADYSKIFKEIEKVIRKGDYTLGKEVDLCEKNFAKRTGAKYAISVGNGTDALLLTLKALNIGAGDEVITVPYTFIATVGAIVTAGAKPVFVDIKEDYNIDENKIEKAITKKTKAIMPVHWAGRPCEMSKIYSIAKKYKLHVVQDSAHVIGASYKKKHLVNFGDACTYSMHPLKNLNVWGDGGFIVTNKKSLAEKLYLIRNHGLKNRDNVEVFGFNSRLDTIQAAVANYKMKNKLDNITIKRIRNATTLDRLLSANENVTTVKRMKHLKEVFHLYHINVDERDLLQKYLIKNNIDAKV
;
A
#
# COMPACT_ATOMS: atom_id res chain seq x y z
N MET A 1 27.99 0.31 -7.49
CA MET A 1 26.84 0.86 -6.73
C MET A 1 27.01 0.53 -5.24
N LYS A 2 27.93 1.20 -4.58
CA LYS A 2 28.09 1.09 -3.11
C LYS A 2 27.19 2.18 -2.50
N ASN A 3 26.30 1.82 -1.59
CA ASN A 3 25.48 2.70 -0.74
C ASN A 3 24.13 3.17 -1.30
N PHE A 4 23.30 2.26 -1.85
CA PHE A 4 21.87 2.50 -1.96
C PHE A 4 21.14 2.09 -0.67
N LEU A 5 21.52 2.71 0.45
CA LEU A 5 20.71 2.66 1.66
C LEU A 5 19.87 3.94 1.69
N PRO A 6 18.55 3.85 1.57
CA PRO A 6 17.70 5.02 1.68
C PRO A 6 17.98 5.75 2.98
N THR A 7 18.33 7.02 2.90
CA THR A 7 18.58 7.86 4.07
C THR A 7 17.34 7.99 4.94
N GLU A 8 16.15 7.72 4.38
CA GLU A 8 14.86 7.73 5.06
C GLU A 8 14.72 6.69 6.18
N TYR A 9 15.54 5.62 6.18
CA TYR A 9 15.56 4.65 7.28
C TYR A 9 16.29 5.16 8.51
N LYS A 10 17.16 6.15 8.35
CA LYS A 10 17.99 6.65 9.44
C LYS A 10 17.41 7.93 10.00
N LYS A 11 17.26 7.98 11.33
CA LYS A 11 17.02 9.22 12.04
C LYS A 11 18.25 10.13 11.91
N ASN A 12 18.02 11.37 11.55
CA ASN A 12 19.06 12.38 11.63
C ASN A 12 19.05 12.99 13.04
N GLU A 13 19.98 12.59 13.86
CA GLU A 13 20.05 13.04 15.27
C GLU A 13 20.28 14.56 15.43
N LYS A 14 20.75 15.23 14.38
CA LYS A 14 20.90 16.68 14.36
C LYS A 14 19.57 17.44 14.22
N LEU A 15 18.50 16.74 13.83
CA LEU A 15 17.18 17.32 13.62
C LEU A 15 16.24 16.99 14.79
N LYS A 16 15.43 17.95 15.22
CA LYS A 16 14.43 17.75 16.28
C LYS A 16 13.24 16.94 15.80
N ILE A 17 12.81 17.17 14.55
CA ILE A 17 11.69 16.47 13.93
C ILE A 17 12.23 15.71 12.72
N ASN A 18 12.07 14.41 12.71
CA ASN A 18 12.54 13.51 11.67
C ASN A 18 11.41 13.02 10.80
N HIS A 19 11.73 12.68 9.55
CA HIS A 19 10.80 12.04 8.62
C HIS A 19 10.44 10.62 9.07
N SER A 20 11.37 9.90 9.68
CA SER A 20 11.19 8.52 10.14
C SER A 20 11.59 8.34 11.60
N TYR A 21 10.84 7.50 12.30
CA TYR A 21 11.02 7.14 13.71
C TYR A 21 10.95 5.61 13.87
N LEU A 22 11.69 4.86 13.04
CA LEU A 22 11.61 3.38 13.04
C LEU A 22 12.01 2.77 14.38
N VAL A 23 13.04 3.30 15.05
CA VAL A 23 13.47 2.81 16.36
C VAL A 23 12.36 2.97 17.39
N GLU A 24 11.75 4.15 17.43
CA GLU A 24 10.65 4.45 18.37
C GLU A 24 9.38 3.67 18.06
N GLN A 25 9.10 3.40 16.77
CA GLN A 25 7.95 2.59 16.36
C GLN A 25 8.06 1.13 16.85
N PHE A 26 9.27 0.66 17.07
CA PHE A 26 9.58 -0.70 17.52
C PHE A 26 10.21 -0.73 18.93
N ALA A 27 10.05 0.32 19.73
CA ALA A 27 10.66 0.39 21.08
C ALA A 27 10.22 -0.75 22.01
N ASP A 28 9.08 -1.39 21.73
CA ASP A 28 8.58 -2.56 22.44
C ASP A 28 9.01 -3.90 21.81
N TYR A 29 10.14 -3.91 21.10
CA TYR A 29 10.67 -5.08 20.39
C TYR A 29 10.78 -6.34 21.26
N SER A 30 11.03 -6.20 22.57
CA SER A 30 11.08 -7.34 23.48
C SER A 30 9.78 -8.15 23.55
N LYS A 31 8.62 -7.47 23.39
CA LYS A 31 7.33 -8.14 23.30
C LYS A 31 7.15 -8.85 21.95
N ILE A 32 7.66 -8.25 20.88
CA ILE A 32 7.65 -8.85 19.54
C ILE A 32 8.55 -10.09 19.50
N PHE A 33 9.73 -10.03 20.14
CA PHE A 33 10.63 -11.20 20.26
C PHE A 33 9.96 -12.40 20.94
N LYS A 34 9.10 -12.17 21.95
CA LYS A 34 8.32 -13.26 22.56
C LYS A 34 7.36 -13.95 21.58
N GLU A 35 6.78 -13.20 20.65
CA GLU A 35 5.93 -13.80 19.60
C GLU A 35 6.78 -14.55 18.56
N ILE A 36 7.93 -14.01 18.18
CA ILE A 36 8.89 -14.66 17.27
C ILE A 36 9.45 -15.94 17.91
N GLU A 37 9.77 -15.93 19.19
CA GLU A 37 10.25 -17.11 19.93
C GLU A 37 9.27 -18.29 19.81
N LYS A 38 7.96 -18.02 19.85
CA LYS A 38 6.93 -19.06 19.67
C LYS A 38 7.00 -19.72 18.29
N VAL A 39 7.32 -18.93 17.24
CA VAL A 39 7.54 -19.45 15.87
C VAL A 39 8.80 -20.32 15.83
N ILE A 40 9.91 -19.81 16.38
CA ILE A 40 11.21 -20.50 16.39
C ILE A 40 11.11 -21.85 17.09
N ARG A 41 10.49 -21.89 18.28
CA ARG A 41 10.31 -23.13 19.06
C ARG A 41 9.50 -24.20 18.33
N LYS A 42 8.68 -23.83 17.34
CA LYS A 42 7.86 -24.76 16.54
C LYS A 42 8.52 -25.15 15.21
N GLY A 43 9.56 -24.43 14.77
CA GLY A 43 10.17 -24.61 13.45
C GLY A 43 9.23 -24.26 12.28
N ASP A 44 8.21 -23.42 12.51
CA ASP A 44 7.12 -23.13 11.58
C ASP A 44 7.43 -21.84 10.76
N TYR A 45 8.46 -21.93 9.90
CA TYR A 45 9.04 -20.74 9.26
C TYR A 45 8.34 -20.31 7.96
N THR A 46 7.67 -21.23 7.25
CA THR A 46 7.11 -20.97 5.92
C THR A 46 5.62 -21.31 5.87
N LEU A 47 4.79 -20.33 5.55
CA LEU A 47 3.32 -20.48 5.48
C LEU A 47 2.72 -21.09 6.75
N GLY A 48 3.29 -20.75 7.90
CA GLY A 48 2.91 -21.30 9.18
C GLY A 48 1.67 -20.66 9.80
N LYS A 49 1.34 -21.14 11.03
CA LYS A 49 0.11 -20.70 11.74
C LYS A 49 -0.01 -19.20 11.94
N GLU A 50 1.13 -18.50 12.14
CA GLU A 50 1.11 -17.03 12.27
C GLU A 50 0.76 -16.33 10.94
N VAL A 51 1.07 -16.96 9.80
CA VAL A 51 0.64 -16.46 8.48
C VAL A 51 -0.87 -16.61 8.34
N ASP A 52 -1.45 -17.76 8.67
CA ASP A 52 -2.90 -17.98 8.63
C ASP A 52 -3.65 -16.99 9.53
N LEU A 53 -3.12 -16.78 10.74
CA LEU A 53 -3.68 -15.80 11.68
C LEU A 53 -3.59 -14.37 11.13
N CYS A 54 -2.45 -14.04 10.51
CA CYS A 54 -2.21 -12.72 9.93
C CYS A 54 -3.18 -12.46 8.76
N GLU A 55 -3.39 -13.43 7.89
CA GLU A 55 -4.36 -13.34 6.79
C GLU A 55 -5.80 -13.14 7.29
N LYS A 56 -6.23 -13.89 8.30
CA LYS A 56 -7.55 -13.71 8.94
C LYS A 56 -7.71 -12.31 9.55
N ASN A 57 -6.70 -11.85 10.30
CA ASN A 57 -6.71 -10.53 10.92
C ASN A 57 -6.72 -9.40 9.88
N PHE A 58 -5.95 -9.57 8.80
CA PHE A 58 -5.87 -8.58 7.73
C PHE A 58 -7.18 -8.53 6.92
N ALA A 59 -7.77 -9.68 6.59
CA ALA A 59 -9.08 -9.76 5.94
C ALA A 59 -10.16 -9.04 6.78
N LYS A 60 -10.22 -9.32 8.08
CA LYS A 60 -11.16 -8.66 9.01
C LYS A 60 -10.96 -7.14 9.02
N ARG A 61 -9.72 -6.67 9.07
CA ARG A 61 -9.39 -5.24 9.13
C ARG A 61 -9.72 -4.49 7.83
N THR A 62 -9.60 -5.14 6.70
CA THR A 62 -9.89 -4.57 5.38
C THR A 62 -11.30 -4.85 4.89
N GLY A 63 -12.11 -5.57 5.65
CA GLY A 63 -13.47 -5.97 5.29
C GLY A 63 -13.55 -6.90 4.09
N ALA A 64 -12.45 -7.62 3.80
CA ALA A 64 -12.34 -8.56 2.71
C ALA A 64 -12.76 -9.97 3.12
N LYS A 65 -13.22 -10.77 2.15
CA LYS A 65 -13.45 -12.20 2.36
C LYS A 65 -12.15 -12.98 2.40
N TYR A 66 -11.15 -12.58 1.63
CA TYR A 66 -9.86 -13.26 1.49
C TYR A 66 -8.72 -12.24 1.57
N ALA A 67 -7.67 -12.61 2.29
CA ALA A 67 -6.40 -11.91 2.32
C ALA A 67 -5.28 -12.92 2.05
N ILE A 68 -4.44 -12.63 1.10
CA ILE A 68 -3.33 -13.46 0.67
C ILE A 68 -2.05 -12.70 0.96
N SER A 69 -1.23 -13.20 1.87
CA SER A 69 0.06 -12.63 2.19
C SER A 69 1.10 -12.98 1.14
N VAL A 70 1.98 -12.04 0.84
CA VAL A 70 3.04 -12.16 -0.17
C VAL A 70 4.34 -11.51 0.31
N GLY A 71 5.43 -11.70 -0.41
CA GLY A 71 6.76 -11.25 -0.01
C GLY A 71 6.89 -9.73 0.16
N ASN A 72 6.17 -8.94 -0.64
CA ASN A 72 6.21 -7.47 -0.58
C ASN A 72 5.04 -6.84 -1.35
N GLY A 73 4.94 -5.50 -1.32
CA GLY A 73 3.88 -4.77 -2.02
C GLY A 73 3.99 -4.80 -3.55
N THR A 74 5.20 -4.86 -4.09
CA THR A 74 5.45 -4.97 -5.54
C THR A 74 4.94 -6.30 -6.08
N ASP A 75 5.25 -7.39 -5.37
CA ASP A 75 4.73 -8.72 -5.68
C ASP A 75 3.20 -8.76 -5.57
N ALA A 76 2.62 -8.07 -4.59
CA ALA A 76 1.17 -7.98 -4.47
C ALA A 76 0.51 -7.43 -5.75
N LEU A 77 1.08 -6.36 -6.33
CA LEU A 77 0.62 -5.78 -7.60
C LEU A 77 0.83 -6.75 -8.76
N LEU A 78 2.06 -7.26 -8.92
CA LEU A 78 2.44 -8.17 -10.00
C LEU A 78 1.60 -9.44 -10.00
N LEU A 79 1.51 -10.12 -8.86
CA LEU A 79 0.77 -11.38 -8.75
C LEU A 79 -0.73 -11.18 -9.00
N THR A 80 -1.29 -10.02 -8.62
CA THR A 80 -2.69 -9.70 -8.92
C THR A 80 -2.91 -9.57 -10.42
N LEU A 81 -2.03 -8.86 -11.15
CA LEU A 81 -2.10 -8.76 -12.61
C LEU A 81 -1.98 -10.14 -13.28
N LYS A 82 -0.99 -10.94 -12.86
CA LYS A 82 -0.81 -12.32 -13.37
C LYS A 82 -2.03 -13.21 -13.09
N ALA A 83 -2.61 -13.13 -11.89
CA ALA A 83 -3.81 -13.87 -11.53
C ALA A 83 -5.04 -13.48 -12.35
N LEU A 84 -5.11 -12.22 -12.79
CA LEU A 84 -6.14 -11.71 -13.70
C LEU A 84 -5.84 -11.95 -15.18
N ASN A 85 -4.74 -12.68 -15.51
CA ASN A 85 -4.26 -12.95 -16.87
C ASN A 85 -3.94 -11.67 -17.67
N ILE A 86 -3.50 -10.62 -17.00
CA ILE A 86 -3.07 -9.36 -17.62
C ILE A 86 -1.57 -9.45 -17.92
N GLY A 87 -1.20 -9.20 -19.19
CA GLY A 87 0.18 -9.37 -19.64
C GLY A 87 0.45 -8.79 -21.03
N ALA A 88 1.24 -9.50 -21.84
CA ALA A 88 1.67 -9.03 -23.17
C ALA A 88 0.49 -8.66 -24.08
N GLY A 89 0.56 -7.48 -24.65
CA GLY A 89 -0.49 -6.93 -25.52
C GLY A 89 -1.61 -6.17 -24.79
N ASP A 90 -1.69 -6.28 -23.46
CA ASP A 90 -2.67 -5.58 -22.65
C ASP A 90 -2.19 -4.20 -22.18
N GLU A 91 -3.12 -3.33 -21.86
CA GLU A 91 -2.88 -2.02 -21.30
C GLU A 91 -3.52 -1.90 -19.92
N VAL A 92 -2.78 -1.25 -18.98
CA VAL A 92 -3.26 -0.93 -17.63
C VAL A 92 -3.18 0.57 -17.41
N ILE A 93 -4.33 1.19 -17.15
CA ILE A 93 -4.42 2.63 -16.85
C ILE A 93 -3.96 2.87 -15.42
N THR A 94 -3.01 3.79 -15.23
CA THR A 94 -2.50 4.21 -13.92
C THR A 94 -2.06 5.67 -13.95
N VAL A 95 -1.34 6.14 -12.94
CA VAL A 95 -0.83 7.52 -12.81
C VAL A 95 0.69 7.57 -12.96
N PRO A 96 1.27 8.68 -13.49
CA PRO A 96 2.72 8.88 -13.51
C PRO A 96 3.27 9.27 -12.12
N TYR A 97 2.44 9.87 -11.26
CA TYR A 97 2.82 10.27 -9.91
C TYR A 97 2.55 9.14 -8.91
N THR A 98 3.52 8.25 -8.78
CA THR A 98 3.45 7.08 -7.91
C THR A 98 4.85 6.59 -7.55
N PHE A 99 4.95 5.67 -6.59
CA PHE A 99 6.17 4.91 -6.40
C PHE A 99 6.39 3.96 -7.59
N ILE A 100 7.63 3.82 -8.02
CA ILE A 100 7.99 3.06 -9.23
C ILE A 100 7.43 1.63 -9.26
N ALA A 101 7.14 1.03 -8.11
CA ALA A 101 6.59 -0.32 -8.03
C ALA A 101 5.25 -0.49 -8.75
N THR A 102 4.39 0.53 -8.76
CA THR A 102 3.11 0.49 -9.48
C THR A 102 3.33 0.27 -10.97
N VAL A 103 4.19 1.09 -11.58
CA VAL A 103 4.54 1.00 -13.01
C VAL A 103 5.38 -0.24 -13.28
N GLY A 104 6.36 -0.52 -12.40
CA GLY A 104 7.22 -1.69 -12.50
C GLY A 104 6.44 -3.00 -12.52
N ALA A 105 5.43 -3.16 -11.68
CA ALA A 105 4.58 -4.35 -11.66
C ALA A 105 3.81 -4.54 -12.98
N ILE A 106 3.31 -3.44 -13.59
CA ILE A 106 2.61 -3.49 -14.89
C ILE A 106 3.58 -3.95 -15.99
N VAL A 107 4.77 -3.34 -16.06
CA VAL A 107 5.79 -3.68 -17.06
C VAL A 107 6.29 -5.11 -16.87
N THR A 108 6.59 -5.52 -15.63
CA THR A 108 7.04 -6.88 -15.30
C THR A 108 5.95 -7.92 -15.58
N ALA A 109 4.67 -7.55 -15.47
CA ALA A 109 3.58 -8.41 -15.92
C ALA A 109 3.56 -8.62 -17.45
N GLY A 110 4.28 -7.79 -18.21
CA GLY A 110 4.31 -7.76 -19.66
C GLY A 110 3.28 -6.81 -20.27
N ALA A 111 2.51 -6.11 -19.46
CA ALA A 111 1.50 -5.15 -19.92
C ALA A 111 2.09 -3.75 -20.12
N LYS A 112 1.40 -2.91 -20.88
CA LYS A 112 1.78 -1.52 -21.13
C LYS A 112 1.07 -0.59 -20.15
N PRO A 113 1.79 0.24 -19.36
CA PRO A 113 1.17 1.29 -18.56
C PRO A 113 0.64 2.40 -19.49
N VAL A 114 -0.58 2.85 -19.22
CA VAL A 114 -1.20 4.02 -19.85
C VAL A 114 -1.46 5.05 -18.76
N PHE A 115 -0.82 6.21 -18.90
CA PHE A 115 -0.88 7.22 -17.86
C PHE A 115 -2.06 8.15 -18.02
N VAL A 116 -2.75 8.37 -16.91
CA VAL A 116 -3.75 9.42 -16.72
C VAL A 116 -3.23 10.34 -15.63
N ASP A 117 -3.34 11.64 -15.84
CA ASP A 117 -2.85 12.65 -14.93
C ASP A 117 -3.56 12.60 -13.56
N ILE A 118 -2.95 13.23 -12.58
CA ILE A 118 -3.50 13.39 -11.22
C ILE A 118 -4.29 14.68 -11.10
N LYS A 119 -5.09 14.77 -10.03
CA LYS A 119 -5.74 16.01 -9.57
C LYS A 119 -4.88 16.70 -8.50
N GLU A 120 -5.36 17.82 -8.00
CA GLU A 120 -4.76 18.56 -6.89
C GLU A 120 -4.59 17.74 -5.60
N ASP A 121 -5.34 16.64 -5.46
CA ASP A 121 -5.26 15.73 -4.34
C ASP A 121 -4.26 14.58 -4.55
N TYR A 122 -3.48 14.63 -5.62
CA TYR A 122 -2.47 13.66 -6.08
C TYR A 122 -3.01 12.28 -6.48
N ASN A 123 -4.30 12.07 -6.45
CA ASN A 123 -4.94 10.86 -6.95
C ASN A 123 -5.31 11.00 -8.42
N ILE A 124 -5.48 9.87 -9.10
CA ILE A 124 -5.87 9.82 -10.52
C ILE A 124 -7.07 10.72 -10.81
N ASP A 125 -7.01 11.48 -11.91
CA ASP A 125 -8.17 12.23 -12.40
C ASP A 125 -9.16 11.26 -13.07
N GLU A 126 -10.16 10.89 -12.32
CA GLU A 126 -11.21 9.98 -12.77
C GLU A 126 -12.03 10.51 -13.96
N ASN A 127 -11.94 11.82 -14.26
CA ASN A 127 -12.60 12.42 -15.42
C ASN A 127 -11.85 12.16 -16.73
N LYS A 128 -10.55 11.87 -16.62
CA LYS A 128 -9.69 11.62 -17.79
C LYS A 128 -9.57 10.13 -18.13
N ILE A 129 -10.03 9.21 -17.28
CA ILE A 129 -9.87 7.76 -17.46
C ILE A 129 -10.53 7.28 -18.75
N GLU A 130 -11.78 7.67 -19.03
CA GLU A 130 -12.52 7.16 -20.19
C GLU A 130 -11.82 7.49 -21.52
N LYS A 131 -11.15 8.65 -21.62
CA LYS A 131 -10.41 9.05 -22.83
C LYS A 131 -9.15 8.20 -23.05
N ALA A 132 -8.63 7.56 -22.01
CA ALA A 132 -7.45 6.71 -22.09
C ALA A 132 -7.77 5.24 -22.40
N ILE A 133 -9.05 4.86 -22.43
CA ILE A 133 -9.46 3.48 -22.68
C ILE A 133 -9.32 3.14 -24.17
N THR A 134 -8.66 2.03 -24.44
CA THR A 134 -8.53 1.43 -25.78
C THR A 134 -9.09 0.00 -25.79
N LYS A 135 -9.09 -0.64 -26.96
CA LYS A 135 -9.47 -2.07 -27.08
C LYS A 135 -8.49 -3.01 -26.33
N LYS A 136 -7.28 -2.54 -26.02
CA LYS A 136 -6.26 -3.28 -25.28
C LYS A 136 -6.32 -3.07 -23.77
N THR A 137 -7.07 -2.09 -23.29
CA THR A 137 -7.20 -1.81 -21.87
C THR A 137 -7.89 -2.96 -21.15
N LYS A 138 -7.26 -3.50 -20.11
CA LYS A 138 -7.77 -4.60 -19.29
C LYS A 138 -8.02 -4.22 -17.84
N ALA A 139 -7.30 -3.23 -17.34
CA ALA A 139 -7.44 -2.80 -15.94
C ALA A 139 -7.23 -1.30 -15.76
N ILE A 140 -7.82 -0.80 -14.66
CA ILE A 140 -7.50 0.49 -14.06
C ILE A 140 -6.79 0.17 -12.73
N MET A 141 -5.60 0.76 -12.54
CA MET A 141 -4.81 0.63 -11.32
C MET A 141 -4.66 2.00 -10.65
N PRO A 142 -5.69 2.44 -9.88
CA PRO A 142 -5.61 3.67 -9.12
C PRO A 142 -4.64 3.50 -7.96
N VAL A 143 -3.90 4.56 -7.63
CA VAL A 143 -3.02 4.63 -6.47
C VAL A 143 -3.65 5.52 -5.42
N HIS A 144 -3.86 4.99 -4.24
CA HIS A 144 -4.38 5.74 -3.09
C HIS A 144 -3.23 6.49 -2.42
N TRP A 145 -2.87 7.64 -3.00
CA TRP A 145 -1.65 8.34 -2.61
C TRP A 145 -1.71 8.88 -1.18
N ALA A 146 -0.56 8.85 -0.51
CA ALA A 146 -0.34 9.47 0.82
C ALA A 146 -1.27 9.01 1.96
N GLY A 147 -2.13 8.03 1.74
CA GLY A 147 -3.13 7.59 2.72
C GLY A 147 -4.54 8.08 2.44
N ARG A 148 -4.77 8.68 1.25
CA ARG A 148 -6.06 9.20 0.78
C ARG A 148 -6.68 8.28 -0.27
N PRO A 149 -7.91 7.78 -0.05
CA PRO A 149 -8.64 7.03 -1.08
C PRO A 149 -8.93 7.86 -2.33
N CYS A 150 -8.84 7.24 -3.51
CA CYS A 150 -9.34 7.81 -4.76
C CYS A 150 -10.88 7.93 -4.77
N GLU A 151 -11.44 8.65 -5.74
CA GLU A 151 -12.89 8.74 -5.99
C GLU A 151 -13.43 7.44 -6.60
N MET A 152 -13.48 6.40 -5.76
CA MET A 152 -13.72 5.02 -6.18
C MET A 152 -15.09 4.79 -6.83
N SER A 153 -16.13 5.57 -6.47
CA SER A 153 -17.44 5.39 -7.10
C SER A 153 -17.40 5.61 -8.61
N LYS A 154 -16.69 6.64 -9.07
CA LYS A 154 -16.57 6.97 -10.48
C LYS A 154 -15.65 5.99 -11.20
N ILE A 155 -14.48 5.70 -10.62
CA ILE A 155 -13.53 4.72 -11.18
C ILE A 155 -14.22 3.36 -11.37
N TYR A 156 -14.94 2.89 -10.35
CA TYR A 156 -15.63 1.60 -10.40
C TYR A 156 -16.81 1.57 -11.39
N SER A 157 -17.52 2.72 -11.53
CA SER A 157 -18.57 2.86 -12.56
C SER A 157 -17.99 2.76 -13.97
N ILE A 158 -16.88 3.46 -14.24
CA ILE A 158 -16.16 3.38 -15.53
C ILE A 158 -15.71 1.94 -15.79
N ALA A 159 -15.06 1.31 -14.81
CA ALA A 159 -14.59 -0.06 -14.97
C ALA A 159 -15.73 -1.04 -15.30
N LYS A 160 -16.88 -0.92 -14.65
CA LYS A 160 -18.07 -1.72 -14.97
C LYS A 160 -18.57 -1.49 -16.38
N LYS A 161 -18.69 -0.22 -16.82
CA LYS A 161 -19.15 0.16 -18.16
C LYS A 161 -18.29 -0.48 -19.25
N TYR A 162 -16.96 -0.49 -19.05
CA TYR A 162 -16.01 -1.01 -20.02
C TYR A 162 -15.53 -2.44 -19.74
N LYS A 163 -16.11 -3.11 -18.74
CA LYS A 163 -15.74 -4.48 -18.31
C LYS A 163 -14.25 -4.62 -17.96
N LEU A 164 -13.68 -3.59 -17.33
CA LEU A 164 -12.29 -3.55 -16.90
C LEU A 164 -12.13 -4.06 -15.47
N HIS A 165 -10.98 -4.63 -15.17
CA HIS A 165 -10.59 -4.93 -13.80
C HIS A 165 -10.19 -3.65 -13.06
N VAL A 166 -10.37 -3.64 -11.72
CA VAL A 166 -9.84 -2.60 -10.84
C VAL A 166 -8.91 -3.25 -9.82
N VAL A 167 -7.61 -2.96 -9.95
CA VAL A 167 -6.55 -3.39 -9.02
C VAL A 167 -6.07 -2.14 -8.30
N GLN A 168 -6.36 -2.03 -7.00
CA GLN A 168 -6.07 -0.83 -6.24
C GLN A 168 -4.68 -0.94 -5.60
N ASP A 169 -3.76 -0.04 -5.94
CA ASP A 169 -2.53 0.15 -5.16
C ASP A 169 -2.89 0.84 -3.85
N SER A 170 -3.00 0.04 -2.82
CA SER A 170 -3.41 0.44 -1.47
C SER A 170 -2.25 0.46 -0.48
N ALA A 171 -1.01 0.54 -0.97
CA ALA A 171 0.21 0.48 -0.15
C ALA A 171 0.26 1.56 0.96
N HIS A 172 -0.52 2.63 0.86
CA HIS A 172 -0.56 3.75 1.81
C HIS A 172 -1.83 3.81 2.66
N VAL A 173 -2.83 2.95 2.45
CA VAL A 173 -4.20 3.20 2.96
C VAL A 173 -4.76 2.13 3.90
N ILE A 174 -3.91 1.40 4.60
CA ILE A 174 -4.41 0.46 5.62
C ILE A 174 -5.26 1.19 6.67
N GLY A 175 -6.52 0.78 6.80
CA GLY A 175 -7.49 1.41 7.72
C GLY A 175 -8.26 2.61 7.16
N ALA A 176 -8.01 3.01 5.91
CA ALA A 176 -8.80 4.02 5.20
C ALA A 176 -10.16 3.47 4.74
N SER A 177 -11.09 4.37 4.44
CA SER A 177 -12.40 4.01 3.88
C SER A 177 -12.94 5.09 2.93
N TYR A 178 -13.77 4.68 2.00
CA TYR A 178 -14.46 5.53 1.05
C TYR A 178 -15.98 5.42 1.26
N LYS A 179 -16.66 6.55 1.53
CA LYS A 179 -18.11 6.58 1.83
C LYS A 179 -18.50 5.55 2.92
N LYS A 180 -17.71 5.46 3.98
CA LYS A 180 -17.86 4.51 5.10
C LYS A 180 -17.77 3.03 4.70
N LYS A 181 -17.33 2.71 3.47
CA LYS A 181 -17.13 1.33 2.99
C LYS A 181 -15.64 1.03 2.86
N HIS A 182 -15.27 -0.24 3.06
CA HIS A 182 -13.91 -0.72 2.80
C HIS A 182 -13.58 -0.66 1.31
N LEU A 183 -12.33 -0.34 0.96
CA LEU A 183 -11.88 -0.14 -0.42
C LEU A 183 -12.06 -1.39 -1.27
N VAL A 184 -11.92 -2.58 -0.70
CA VAL A 184 -12.11 -3.88 -1.39
C VAL A 184 -13.49 -4.03 -2.06
N ASN A 185 -14.48 -3.23 -1.65
CA ASN A 185 -15.81 -3.23 -2.27
C ASN A 185 -15.88 -2.51 -3.63
N PHE A 186 -14.78 -1.87 -4.04
CA PHE A 186 -14.73 -1.05 -5.26
C PHE A 186 -13.75 -1.60 -6.30
N GLY A 187 -13.60 -2.90 -6.39
CA GLY A 187 -12.71 -3.50 -7.37
C GLY A 187 -12.53 -5.00 -7.22
N ASP A 188 -11.55 -5.52 -7.96
CA ASP A 188 -11.21 -6.94 -7.93
C ASP A 188 -10.27 -7.26 -6.77
N ALA A 189 -9.30 -6.38 -6.51
CA ALA A 189 -8.34 -6.54 -5.41
C ALA A 189 -7.80 -5.19 -4.93
N CYS A 190 -7.37 -5.18 -3.66
CA CYS A 190 -6.51 -4.14 -3.10
C CYS A 190 -5.17 -4.77 -2.69
N THR A 191 -4.07 -4.09 -3.01
CA THR A 191 -2.71 -4.56 -2.71
C THR A 191 -2.07 -3.67 -1.66
N TYR A 192 -1.42 -4.27 -0.67
CA TYR A 192 -0.83 -3.55 0.47
C TYR A 192 0.64 -3.89 0.62
N SER A 193 1.41 -2.93 1.11
CA SER A 193 2.80 -3.09 1.49
C SER A 193 2.96 -2.99 3.01
N MET A 194 3.80 -3.84 3.59
CA MET A 194 4.21 -3.76 4.98
C MET A 194 5.70 -3.40 5.11
N HIS A 195 6.28 -2.78 4.08
CA HIS A 195 7.62 -2.23 4.13
C HIS A 195 7.82 -1.36 5.39
N PRO A 196 9.04 -1.26 5.97
CA PRO A 196 9.29 -0.56 7.24
C PRO A 196 8.74 0.85 7.35
N LEU A 197 8.65 1.59 6.25
CA LEU A 197 8.11 2.95 6.24
C LEU A 197 6.57 3.03 6.18
N LYS A 198 5.86 1.92 6.01
CA LYS A 198 4.39 1.92 5.93
C LYS A 198 3.71 2.03 7.29
N ASN A 199 2.42 2.44 7.30
CA ASN A 199 1.64 2.60 8.53
C ASN A 199 1.50 1.29 9.32
N LEU A 200 1.29 0.17 8.64
CA LEU A 200 1.53 -1.17 9.15
C LEU A 200 2.83 -1.66 8.53
N ASN A 201 3.81 -1.92 9.34
CA ASN A 201 5.14 -2.31 8.89
C ASN A 201 5.70 -3.48 9.70
N VAL A 202 6.63 -4.21 9.08
CA VAL A 202 7.33 -5.37 9.67
C VAL A 202 8.86 -5.14 9.67
N TRP A 203 9.62 -6.09 10.12
CA TRP A 203 11.09 -6.02 10.20
C TRP A 203 11.75 -6.51 8.91
N GLY A 204 11.37 -5.94 7.81
CA GLY A 204 11.80 -6.28 6.45
C GLY A 204 10.66 -6.05 5.49
N ASP A 205 10.49 -6.94 4.55
CA ASP A 205 9.42 -6.83 3.57
C ASP A 205 8.20 -7.68 3.94
N GLY A 206 7.07 -7.29 3.38
CA GLY A 206 5.81 -8.00 3.44
C GLY A 206 4.74 -7.28 2.62
N GLY A 207 3.76 -8.03 2.17
CA GLY A 207 2.64 -7.50 1.42
C GLY A 207 1.38 -8.33 1.57
N PHE A 208 0.26 -7.77 1.13
CA PHE A 208 -1.03 -8.44 1.10
C PHE A 208 -1.79 -8.11 -0.18
N ILE A 209 -2.54 -9.09 -0.64
CA ILE A 209 -3.60 -8.93 -1.63
C ILE A 209 -4.90 -9.28 -0.93
N VAL A 210 -5.89 -8.38 -0.99
CA VAL A 210 -7.22 -8.68 -0.47
C VAL A 210 -8.26 -8.65 -1.59
N THR A 211 -9.21 -9.57 -1.53
CA THR A 211 -10.27 -9.70 -2.53
C THR A 211 -11.54 -10.30 -1.94
N ASN A 212 -12.68 -10.01 -2.58
CA ASN A 212 -13.94 -10.67 -2.29
C ASN A 212 -14.26 -11.81 -3.28
N LYS A 213 -13.40 -12.02 -4.29
CA LYS A 213 -13.58 -13.02 -5.34
C LYS A 213 -12.85 -14.31 -4.98
N LYS A 214 -13.59 -15.40 -4.75
CA LYS A 214 -13.04 -16.71 -4.37
C LYS A 214 -12.05 -17.24 -5.42
N SER A 215 -12.43 -17.21 -6.70
CA SER A 215 -11.58 -17.70 -7.78
C SER A 215 -10.26 -16.95 -7.90
N LEU A 216 -10.25 -15.63 -7.66
CA LEU A 216 -9.02 -14.84 -7.65
C LEU A 216 -8.14 -15.22 -6.44
N ALA A 217 -8.75 -15.40 -5.27
CA ALA A 217 -8.02 -15.80 -4.05
C ALA A 217 -7.36 -17.18 -4.24
N GLU A 218 -8.10 -18.17 -4.74
CA GLU A 218 -7.58 -19.52 -5.00
C GLU A 218 -6.39 -19.49 -5.95
N LYS A 219 -6.48 -18.72 -7.04
CA LYS A 219 -5.37 -18.57 -7.98
C LYS A 219 -4.15 -17.86 -7.35
N LEU A 220 -4.38 -16.86 -6.52
CA LEU A 220 -3.31 -16.15 -5.81
C LEU A 220 -2.60 -17.04 -4.77
N TYR A 221 -3.32 -17.91 -4.06
CA TYR A 221 -2.72 -18.89 -3.14
C TYR A 221 -1.77 -19.86 -3.88
N LEU A 222 -2.14 -20.27 -5.09
CA LEU A 222 -1.26 -21.11 -5.93
C LEU A 222 -0.04 -20.30 -6.40
N ILE A 223 -0.27 -19.15 -7.03
CA ILE A 223 0.78 -18.38 -7.70
C ILE A 223 1.85 -17.89 -6.72
N ARG A 224 1.49 -17.52 -5.48
CA ARG A 224 2.48 -17.07 -4.48
C ARG A 224 3.45 -18.16 -4.03
N ASN A 225 3.10 -19.42 -4.24
CA ASN A 225 3.86 -20.59 -3.80
C ASN A 225 4.14 -21.54 -4.96
N HIS A 226 4.85 -21.07 -5.98
CA HIS A 226 5.29 -21.83 -7.16
C HIS A 226 4.17 -22.47 -8.00
N GLY A 227 2.89 -22.15 -7.74
CA GLY A 227 1.75 -22.80 -8.38
C GLY A 227 1.44 -24.19 -7.80
N LEU A 228 2.00 -24.50 -6.64
CA LEU A 228 1.83 -25.78 -5.96
C LEU A 228 0.44 -25.87 -5.31
N LYS A 229 -0.32 -26.88 -5.70
CA LYS A 229 -1.52 -27.33 -4.99
C LYS A 229 -1.17 -28.14 -3.75
N ASN A 230 -0.16 -28.98 -3.89
CA ASN A 230 0.51 -29.72 -2.83
C ASN A 230 1.97 -29.95 -3.25
N ARG A 231 2.75 -30.67 -2.42
CA ARG A 231 4.18 -30.89 -2.67
C ARG A 231 4.51 -31.45 -4.05
N ASP A 232 3.64 -32.31 -4.59
CA ASP A 232 3.92 -33.10 -5.78
C ASP A 232 3.13 -32.62 -7.03
N ASN A 233 2.16 -31.73 -6.85
CA ASN A 233 1.30 -31.24 -7.92
C ASN A 233 1.43 -29.74 -8.15
N VAL A 234 1.93 -29.37 -9.33
CA VAL A 234 1.98 -27.99 -9.84
C VAL A 234 0.81 -27.79 -10.80
N GLU A 235 -0.10 -26.86 -10.51
CA GLU A 235 -1.23 -26.53 -11.40
C GLU A 235 -0.91 -25.42 -12.39
N VAL A 236 -0.07 -24.46 -12.00
CA VAL A 236 0.35 -23.31 -12.81
C VAL A 236 1.80 -22.96 -12.50
N PHE A 237 2.47 -22.26 -13.40
CA PHE A 237 3.76 -21.65 -13.06
C PHE A 237 3.53 -20.47 -12.14
N GLY A 238 4.18 -20.48 -10.99
CA GLY A 238 4.04 -19.45 -9.96
C GLY A 238 5.38 -18.86 -9.53
N PHE A 239 5.33 -18.15 -8.42
CA PHE A 239 6.46 -17.41 -7.84
C PHE A 239 6.76 -17.90 -6.43
N ASN A 240 7.95 -17.64 -5.96
CA ASN A 240 8.24 -17.68 -4.53
C ASN A 240 8.00 -16.29 -3.95
N SER A 241 6.77 -16.03 -3.56
CA SER A 241 6.39 -14.75 -2.92
C SER A 241 5.51 -15.03 -1.72
N ARG A 242 6.14 -15.32 -0.61
CA ARG A 242 5.50 -15.69 0.65
C ARG A 242 5.89 -14.69 1.73
N LEU A 243 4.96 -14.39 2.62
CA LEU A 243 5.30 -13.69 3.87
C LEU A 243 5.95 -14.69 4.82
N ASP A 244 7.15 -14.39 5.31
CA ASP A 244 7.80 -15.22 6.32
C ASP A 244 6.96 -15.27 7.61
N THR A 245 6.89 -16.43 8.25
CA THR A 245 6.10 -16.62 9.47
C THR A 245 6.57 -15.67 10.59
N ILE A 246 7.86 -15.36 10.65
CA ILE A 246 8.44 -14.38 11.59
C ILE A 246 7.85 -12.98 11.33
N GLN A 247 7.79 -12.54 10.08
CA GLN A 247 7.20 -11.25 9.72
C GLN A 247 5.68 -11.22 9.98
N ALA A 248 5.00 -12.34 9.79
CA ALA A 248 3.60 -12.48 10.15
C ALA A 248 3.35 -12.30 11.66
N ALA A 249 4.25 -12.81 12.52
CA ALA A 249 4.18 -12.60 13.96
C ALA A 249 4.35 -11.12 14.34
N VAL A 250 5.29 -10.41 13.69
CA VAL A 250 5.46 -8.95 13.85
C VAL A 250 4.19 -8.21 13.43
N ALA A 251 3.63 -8.54 12.27
CA ALA A 251 2.42 -7.92 11.73
C ALA A 251 1.21 -8.15 12.65
N ASN A 252 1.01 -9.39 13.15
CA ASN A 252 -0.05 -9.74 14.10
C ASN A 252 0.05 -8.90 15.37
N TYR A 253 1.26 -8.81 15.95
CA TYR A 253 1.48 -7.99 17.13
C TYR A 253 1.13 -6.53 16.89
N LYS A 254 1.58 -5.95 15.78
CA LYS A 254 1.32 -4.53 15.44
C LYS A 254 -0.14 -4.26 15.12
N MET A 255 -0.81 -5.13 14.37
CA MET A 255 -2.25 -4.99 14.08
C MET A 255 -3.08 -4.98 15.36
N LYS A 256 -2.73 -5.83 16.32
CA LYS A 256 -3.46 -5.96 17.59
C LYS A 256 -3.19 -4.78 18.54
N ASN A 257 -1.95 -4.32 18.63
CA ASN A 257 -1.51 -3.46 19.74
C ASN A 257 -1.18 -2.02 19.34
N LYS A 258 -0.94 -1.73 18.06
CA LYS A 258 -0.34 -0.45 17.64
C LYS A 258 -1.10 0.29 16.54
N LEU A 259 -1.61 -0.42 15.53
CA LEU A 259 -2.06 0.19 14.29
C LEU A 259 -3.17 1.23 14.47
N ASP A 260 -4.13 0.97 15.33
CA ASP A 260 -5.23 1.91 15.56
C ASP A 260 -4.75 3.19 16.21
N ASN A 261 -3.86 3.08 17.20
CA ASN A 261 -3.26 4.25 17.86
C ASN A 261 -2.37 5.04 16.90
N ILE A 262 -1.59 4.36 16.04
CA ILE A 262 -0.79 5.02 14.98
C ILE A 262 -1.73 5.81 14.06
N THR A 263 -2.81 5.22 13.60
CA THR A 263 -3.78 5.86 12.71
C THR A 263 -4.42 7.08 13.37
N ILE A 264 -4.87 6.96 14.61
CA ILE A 264 -5.48 8.07 15.38
C ILE A 264 -4.49 9.23 15.53
N LYS A 265 -3.23 8.94 15.89
CA LYS A 265 -2.20 9.96 16.05
C LYS A 265 -1.88 10.69 14.73
N ARG A 266 -1.80 9.95 13.61
CA ARG A 266 -1.58 10.53 12.27
C ARG A 266 -2.72 11.46 11.87
N ILE A 267 -3.96 11.02 12.04
CA ILE A 267 -5.15 11.85 11.76
C ILE A 267 -5.14 13.11 12.63
N ARG A 268 -4.88 12.99 13.94
CA ARG A 268 -4.80 14.14 14.83
C ARG A 268 -3.72 15.13 14.42
N ASN A 269 -2.52 14.63 14.08
CA ASN A 269 -1.42 15.48 13.63
C ASN A 269 -1.78 16.22 12.33
N ALA A 270 -2.36 15.52 11.35
CA ALA A 270 -2.80 16.13 10.10
C ALA A 270 -3.87 17.20 10.32
N THR A 271 -4.88 16.93 11.18
CA THR A 271 -5.89 17.94 11.54
C THR A 271 -5.28 19.17 12.20
N THR A 272 -4.26 18.97 13.05
CA THR A 272 -3.54 20.07 13.69
C THR A 272 -2.77 20.89 12.65
N LEU A 273 -2.08 20.25 11.72
CA LEU A 273 -1.36 20.91 10.64
C LEU A 273 -2.32 21.64 9.70
N ASP A 274 -3.44 21.04 9.28
CA ASP A 274 -4.46 21.70 8.46
C ASP A 274 -4.92 23.01 9.12
N ARG A 275 -5.21 22.98 10.42
CA ARG A 275 -5.65 24.18 11.17
C ARG A 275 -4.56 25.25 11.27
N LEU A 276 -3.31 24.87 11.54
CA LEU A 276 -2.20 25.81 11.70
C LEU A 276 -1.77 26.43 10.36
N LEU A 277 -1.84 25.66 9.28
CA LEU A 277 -1.42 26.12 7.96
C LEU A 277 -2.52 26.88 7.21
N SER A 278 -3.79 26.76 7.61
CA SER A 278 -4.92 27.41 6.94
C SER A 278 -4.85 28.94 6.89
N ALA A 279 -4.09 29.56 7.79
CA ALA A 279 -3.89 31.02 7.81
C ALA A 279 -2.71 31.49 6.93
N ASN A 280 -1.96 30.58 6.32
CA ASN A 280 -0.80 30.92 5.50
C ASN A 280 -1.16 30.83 4.02
N GLU A 281 -1.27 31.98 3.35
CA GLU A 281 -1.65 32.08 1.94
C GLU A 281 -0.63 31.44 0.97
N ASN A 282 0.64 31.30 1.40
CA ASN A 282 1.70 30.69 0.60
C ASN A 282 1.73 29.15 0.70
N VAL A 283 0.83 28.55 1.48
CA VAL A 283 0.76 27.10 1.69
C VAL A 283 -0.62 26.58 1.31
N THR A 284 -0.66 25.73 0.29
CA THR A 284 -1.88 25.04 -0.08
C THR A 284 -1.88 23.63 0.49
N THR A 285 -2.91 23.28 1.25
CA THR A 285 -3.15 21.93 1.75
C THR A 285 -4.22 21.22 0.93
N VAL A 286 -4.16 19.90 0.87
CA VAL A 286 -5.19 19.11 0.17
C VAL A 286 -6.54 19.25 0.89
N LYS A 287 -7.60 19.62 0.17
CA LYS A 287 -8.96 19.75 0.71
C LYS A 287 -9.47 18.45 1.29
N ARG A 288 -9.90 18.45 2.56
CA ARG A 288 -10.44 17.26 3.23
C ARG A 288 -11.90 17.03 2.85
N MET A 289 -12.22 15.79 2.47
CA MET A 289 -13.56 15.41 2.01
C MET A 289 -14.25 14.54 3.06
N LYS A 290 -15.47 14.93 3.50
CA LYS A 290 -16.22 14.23 4.57
C LYS A 290 -16.52 12.75 4.29
N HIS A 291 -16.53 12.34 3.02
CA HIS A 291 -16.80 10.96 2.62
C HIS A 291 -15.54 10.08 2.56
N LEU A 292 -14.34 10.65 2.80
CA LEU A 292 -13.09 9.95 2.86
C LEU A 292 -12.60 9.82 4.31
N LYS A 293 -12.19 8.63 4.71
CA LYS A 293 -11.35 8.43 5.89
C LYS A 293 -9.91 8.29 5.42
N GLU A 294 -9.14 9.36 5.54
CA GLU A 294 -7.71 9.37 5.25
C GLU A 294 -6.90 8.86 6.44
N VAL A 295 -5.75 8.21 6.19
CA VAL A 295 -4.88 7.63 7.24
C VAL A 295 -3.48 8.23 7.29
N PHE A 296 -3.22 9.20 6.42
CA PHE A 296 -2.01 10.03 6.41
C PHE A 296 -0.70 9.24 6.51
N HIS A 297 -0.44 8.41 5.49
CA HIS A 297 0.89 7.84 5.32
C HIS A 297 1.94 8.95 5.16
N LEU A 298 1.60 9.96 4.36
CA LEU A 298 2.34 11.21 4.22
C LEU A 298 1.37 12.38 4.44
N TYR A 299 1.92 13.55 4.79
CA TYR A 299 1.20 14.82 4.83
C TYR A 299 1.85 15.76 3.82
N HIS A 300 1.11 16.10 2.76
CA HIS A 300 1.59 16.96 1.68
C HIS A 300 1.09 18.38 1.82
N ILE A 301 1.94 19.31 1.41
CA ILE A 301 1.61 20.71 1.16
C ILE A 301 2.15 21.12 -0.21
N ASN A 302 1.49 22.07 -0.84
CA ASN A 302 1.99 22.74 -2.04
C ASN A 302 2.44 24.16 -1.69
N VAL A 303 3.56 24.54 -2.23
CA VAL A 303 4.16 25.88 -2.07
C VAL A 303 4.89 26.24 -3.36
N ASP A 304 4.93 27.51 -3.71
CA ASP A 304 5.60 27.97 -4.94
C ASP A 304 7.12 27.78 -4.84
N GLU A 305 7.72 28.16 -3.70
CA GLU A 305 9.16 28.08 -3.44
C GLU A 305 9.55 26.82 -2.66
N ARG A 306 9.20 25.64 -3.21
CA ARG A 306 9.36 24.34 -2.56
C ARG A 306 10.76 24.07 -2.01
N ASP A 307 11.79 24.30 -2.84
CA ASP A 307 13.19 23.97 -2.47
C ASP A 307 13.72 24.95 -1.41
N LEU A 308 13.25 26.20 -1.45
CA LEU A 308 13.56 27.20 -0.42
C LEU A 308 12.94 26.83 0.93
N LEU A 309 11.67 26.43 0.90
CA LEU A 309 10.98 25.97 2.10
C LEU A 309 11.64 24.72 2.69
N GLN A 310 12.03 23.73 1.87
CA GLN A 310 12.74 22.56 2.35
C GLN A 310 14.06 22.93 3.06
N LYS A 311 14.88 23.79 2.46
CA LYS A 311 16.11 24.29 3.09
C LYS A 311 15.85 25.03 4.41
N TYR A 312 14.80 25.85 4.44
CA TYR A 312 14.38 26.57 5.64
C TYR A 312 13.96 25.61 6.75
N LEU A 313 13.13 24.62 6.46
CA LEU A 313 12.69 23.61 7.43
C LEU A 313 13.88 22.82 7.99
N ILE A 314 14.79 22.35 7.14
CA ILE A 314 16.01 21.64 7.55
C ILE A 314 16.88 22.53 8.47
N LYS A 315 17.07 23.80 8.11
CA LYS A 315 17.79 24.78 8.94
C LYS A 315 17.13 24.97 10.33
N ASN A 316 15.82 24.80 10.41
CA ASN A 316 15.04 24.88 11.63
C ASN A 316 14.83 23.50 12.30
N ASN A 317 15.67 22.52 11.99
CA ASN A 317 15.67 21.18 12.58
C ASN A 317 14.42 20.33 12.26
N ILE A 318 13.79 20.53 11.10
CA ILE A 318 12.65 19.77 10.61
C ILE A 318 13.06 19.04 9.32
N ASP A 319 13.01 17.70 9.32
CA ASP A 319 13.29 16.88 8.13
C ASP A 319 12.08 16.91 7.19
N ALA A 320 12.19 17.62 6.09
CA ALA A 320 11.20 17.70 5.03
C ALA A 320 11.74 17.08 3.75
N LYS A 321 10.92 16.33 3.05
CA LYS A 321 11.22 15.67 1.77
C LYS A 321 10.40 16.29 0.64
N VAL A 322 10.95 16.21 -0.57
CA VAL A 322 10.26 16.60 -1.81
C VAL A 322 9.78 15.36 -2.54
#